data_0fec1865c9e01d5528c4b9cb2f5e82db
#
_entry.id   0fec1865c9e01d5528c4b9cb2f5e82db
#
_cell.length_a   1.000
_cell.length_b   1.000
_cell.length_c   1.000
_cell.angle_alpha   90.00
_cell.angle_beta   90.00
_cell.angle_gamma   90.00
#
_symmetry.space_group_name_H-M   'P 1'
#
loop_
_entity.id
_entity.type
_entity.pdbx_description
1 polymer ?
#
loop_
_entity_poly.entity_id
_entity_poly.type
_entity_poly.pdbx_seq_one_letter_code
_entity_poly.pdbx_strand_id
1 'polypeptide(L)'
;MELSRSASLHVRRVKNGKPSVHPLRGDEIRALRELRRQFPESGYVFATERGAPFTPDAANRLIKRIGARAGFDFPVHAHMLRHGCGYALANAGHDTRALQAWLGHKNIQHTVRYTELAPDRFKNFWR
;
A
#
# COMPACT_ATOMS: atom_id res chain seq x y z
N MET A 1 7.30 9.50 9.35
CA MET A 1 7.83 8.13 9.22
C MET A 1 9.11 7.99 10.03
N GLU A 2 9.16 7.00 10.85
CA GLU A 2 10.33 6.67 11.67
C GLU A 2 11.03 5.44 11.10
N LEU A 3 12.34 5.50 10.92
CA LEU A 3 13.13 4.41 10.33
C LEU A 3 14.04 3.74 11.38
N SER A 4 13.50 3.46 12.55
CA SER A 4 14.15 2.68 13.59
C SER A 4 13.91 1.18 13.37
N ARG A 5 14.43 0.34 14.28
CA ARG A 5 14.28 -1.12 14.20
C ARG A 5 12.81 -1.58 14.21
N SER A 6 11.91 -0.77 14.77
CA SER A 6 10.47 -1.00 14.80
C SER A 6 9.73 0.15 14.12
N ALA A 7 10.15 0.44 12.89
CA ALA A 7 9.61 1.57 12.13
C ALA A 7 8.14 1.39 11.78
N SER A 8 7.41 2.48 11.78
CA SER A 8 6.00 2.52 11.40
C SER A 8 5.73 3.63 10.40
N LEU A 9 4.70 3.42 9.59
CA LEU A 9 4.20 4.37 8.62
C LEU A 9 2.84 4.88 9.09
N HIS A 10 2.74 6.19 9.29
CA HIS A 10 1.48 6.86 9.61
C HIS A 10 0.83 7.31 8.31
N VAL A 11 -0.33 6.75 7.98
CA VAL A 11 -1.06 7.07 6.75
C VAL A 11 -2.21 8.00 7.08
N ARG A 12 -2.19 9.19 6.48
CA ARG A 12 -3.30 10.14 6.50
C ARG A 12 -4.07 10.01 5.19
N ARG A 13 -5.40 10.02 5.28
CA ARG A 13 -6.24 9.88 4.08
C ARG A 13 -6.70 11.26 3.61
N VAL A 14 -6.53 11.52 2.33
CA VAL A 14 -6.94 12.79 1.71
C VAL A 14 -8.47 12.88 1.58
N LYS A 15 -9.12 11.74 1.27
CA LYS A 15 -10.58 11.64 1.13
C LYS A 15 -11.10 10.63 2.15
N ASN A 16 -12.27 10.84 2.67
CA ASN A 16 -13.15 9.94 3.45
C ASN A 16 -12.59 8.62 4.04
N GLY A 17 -11.28 8.46 4.13
CA GLY A 17 -10.65 7.29 4.73
C GLY A 17 -10.29 7.55 6.18
N LYS A 18 -10.10 6.48 6.95
CA LYS A 18 -9.58 6.57 8.31
C LYS A 18 -8.06 6.57 8.29
N PRO A 19 -7.39 7.43 9.09
CA PRO A 19 -5.94 7.32 9.25
C PRO A 19 -5.58 5.99 9.89
N SER A 20 -4.38 5.49 9.56
CA SER A 20 -3.90 4.22 10.10
C SER A 20 -2.39 4.24 10.28
N VAL A 21 -1.88 3.36 11.15
CA VAL A 21 -0.46 3.18 11.41
C VAL A 21 -0.09 1.77 10.98
N HIS A 22 0.88 1.66 10.09
CA HIS A 22 1.30 0.38 9.52
C HIS A 22 2.73 0.05 9.92
N PRO A 23 3.02 -1.20 10.28
CA PRO A 23 4.40 -1.62 10.49
C PRO A 23 5.14 -1.66 9.15
N LEU A 24 6.42 -1.31 9.19
CA LEU A 24 7.31 -1.43 8.03
C LEU A 24 8.18 -2.68 8.17
N ARG A 25 8.32 -3.43 7.09
CA ARG A 25 9.18 -4.60 7.03
C ARG A 25 10.64 -4.18 6.86
N GLY A 26 11.55 -5.09 7.18
CA GLY A 26 12.97 -4.81 7.10
C GLY A 26 13.45 -4.42 5.70
N ASP A 27 12.92 -5.06 4.66
CA ASP A 27 13.22 -4.72 3.26
C ASP A 27 12.73 -3.33 2.89
N GLU A 28 11.53 -2.95 3.35
CA GLU A 28 10.98 -1.61 3.13
C GLU A 28 11.82 -0.55 3.86
N ILE A 29 12.22 -0.82 5.10
CA ILE A 29 13.07 0.09 5.89
C ILE A 29 14.40 0.33 5.18
N ARG A 30 15.04 -0.71 4.66
CA ARG A 30 16.30 -0.60 3.91
C ARG A 30 16.14 0.26 2.67
N ALA A 31 15.07 0.02 1.89
CA ALA A 31 14.79 0.79 0.68
C ALA A 31 14.52 2.26 1.00
N LEU A 32 13.77 2.54 2.05
CA LEU A 32 13.45 3.91 2.46
C LEU A 32 14.69 4.64 3.00
N ARG A 33 15.57 3.96 3.70
CA ARG A 33 16.84 4.55 4.15
C ARG A 33 17.73 4.91 2.98
N GLU A 34 17.80 4.06 1.96
CA GLU A 34 18.55 4.33 0.75
C GLU A 34 17.97 5.55 0.02
N LEU A 35 16.66 5.62 -0.11
CA LEU A 35 16.00 6.77 -0.71
C LEU A 35 16.29 8.06 0.04
N ARG A 36 16.29 8.04 1.36
CA ARG A 36 16.62 9.21 2.21
C ARG A 36 18.08 9.66 2.02
N ARG A 37 19.01 8.73 1.79
CA ARG A 37 20.41 9.09 1.48
C ARG A 37 20.54 9.84 0.17
N GLN A 38 19.70 9.51 -0.81
CA GLN A 38 19.70 10.19 -2.12
C GLN A 38 19.14 11.61 -2.03
N PHE A 39 18.20 11.86 -1.11
CA PHE A 39 17.52 13.15 -0.96
C PHE A 39 17.49 13.59 0.51
N PRO A 40 18.67 13.83 1.13
CA PRO A 40 18.73 14.06 2.58
C PRO A 40 18.10 15.37 3.03
N GLU A 41 18.00 16.36 2.13
CA GLU A 41 17.43 17.68 2.42
C GLU A 41 15.91 17.73 2.24
N SER A 42 15.30 16.69 1.67
CA SER A 42 13.87 16.69 1.40
C SER A 42 13.06 16.37 2.65
N GLY A 43 12.02 17.15 2.91
CA GLY A 43 11.02 16.85 3.92
C GLY A 43 9.99 15.82 3.49
N TYR A 44 10.06 15.32 2.27
CA TYR A 44 9.13 14.34 1.70
C TYR A 44 9.78 12.97 1.59
N VAL A 45 9.01 11.90 1.87
CA VAL A 45 9.50 10.52 1.76
C VAL A 45 9.82 10.21 0.30
N PHE A 46 8.91 10.52 -0.59
CA PHE A 46 9.08 10.36 -2.03
C PHE A 46 9.17 11.74 -2.66
N ALA A 47 10.29 12.01 -3.30
CA ALA A 47 10.57 13.30 -3.89
C ALA A 47 10.99 13.14 -5.34
N THR A 48 10.73 14.18 -6.15
CA THR A 48 11.26 14.30 -7.50
C THR A 48 12.76 14.61 -7.43
N GLU A 49 13.45 14.58 -8.56
CA GLU A 49 14.87 14.95 -8.66
C GLU A 49 15.16 16.35 -8.11
N ARG A 50 14.15 17.24 -8.13
CA ARG A 50 14.25 18.61 -7.58
C ARG A 50 13.95 18.69 -6.09
N GLY A 51 13.67 17.57 -5.42
CA GLY A 51 13.32 17.55 -4.00
C GLY A 51 11.87 17.93 -3.69
N ALA A 52 11.04 18.13 -4.70
CA ALA A 52 9.62 18.44 -4.53
C ALA A 52 8.79 17.15 -4.33
N PRO A 53 7.60 17.21 -3.71
CA PRO A 53 6.74 16.03 -3.59
C PRO A 53 6.24 15.59 -4.96
N PHE A 54 5.97 14.27 -5.10
CA PHE A 54 5.29 13.75 -6.27
C PHE A 54 3.85 14.26 -6.32
N THR A 55 3.42 14.70 -7.51
CA THR A 55 2.00 14.89 -7.78
C THR A 55 1.33 13.52 -7.96
N PRO A 56 -0.01 13.41 -7.77
CA PRO A 56 -0.72 12.17 -8.08
C PRO A 56 -0.46 11.66 -9.51
N ASP A 57 -0.44 12.55 -10.50
CA ASP A 57 -0.15 12.18 -11.88
C ASP A 57 1.27 11.65 -12.07
N ALA A 58 2.25 12.27 -11.43
CA ALA A 58 3.65 11.82 -11.51
C ALA A 58 3.82 10.45 -10.87
N ALA A 59 3.17 10.20 -9.74
CA ALA A 59 3.18 8.91 -9.05
C ALA A 59 2.55 7.82 -9.93
N ASN A 60 1.41 8.11 -10.56
CA ASN A 60 0.74 7.17 -11.46
C ASN A 60 1.59 6.85 -12.70
N ARG A 61 2.24 7.85 -13.27
CA ARG A 61 3.17 7.63 -14.39
C ARG A 61 4.35 6.74 -14.00
N LEU A 62 4.89 6.92 -12.80
CA LEU A 62 5.97 6.09 -12.29
C LEU A 62 5.51 4.63 -12.13
N ILE A 63 4.36 4.39 -11.53
CA ILE A 63 3.79 3.05 -11.36
C ILE A 63 3.55 2.39 -12.71
N LYS A 64 3.02 3.12 -13.69
CA LYS A 64 2.81 2.63 -15.05
C LYS A 64 4.13 2.18 -15.70
N ARG A 65 5.20 2.98 -15.57
CA ARG A 65 6.53 2.62 -16.09
C ARG A 65 7.09 1.38 -15.42
N ILE A 66 6.95 1.29 -14.09
CA ILE A 66 7.41 0.12 -13.32
C ILE A 66 6.67 -1.13 -13.77
N GLY A 67 5.36 -1.04 -13.97
CA GLY A 67 4.56 -2.16 -14.47
C GLY A 67 5.01 -2.64 -15.85
N ALA A 68 5.28 -1.71 -16.77
CA ALA A 68 5.80 -2.03 -18.10
C ALA A 68 7.17 -2.72 -18.01
N ARG A 69 8.06 -2.22 -17.17
CA ARG A 69 9.38 -2.84 -16.96
C ARG A 69 9.30 -4.21 -16.29
N ALA A 70 8.26 -4.44 -15.48
CA ALA A 70 8.01 -5.74 -14.86
C ALA A 70 7.43 -6.78 -15.83
N GLY A 71 7.09 -6.38 -17.05
CA GLY A 71 6.61 -7.28 -18.11
C GLY A 71 5.09 -7.39 -18.22
N PHE A 72 4.33 -6.54 -17.53
CA PHE A 72 2.88 -6.51 -17.72
C PHE A 72 2.53 -5.91 -19.09
N ASP A 73 1.62 -6.55 -19.80
CA ASP A 73 1.18 -6.13 -21.13
C ASP A 73 -0.03 -5.19 -21.10
N PHE A 74 -0.41 -4.74 -19.92
CA PHE A 74 -1.47 -3.77 -19.69
C PHE A 74 -0.98 -2.64 -18.79
N PRO A 75 -1.60 -1.44 -18.83
CA PRO A 75 -1.20 -0.33 -17.96
C PRO A 75 -1.48 -0.64 -16.49
N VAL A 76 -0.46 -0.55 -15.65
CA VAL A 76 -0.61 -0.71 -14.19
C VAL A 76 -0.82 0.65 -13.55
N HIS A 77 -1.78 0.74 -12.64
CA HIS A 77 -2.03 1.94 -11.84
C HIS A 77 -2.20 1.61 -10.36
N ALA A 78 -2.10 2.64 -9.51
CA ALA A 78 -2.07 2.48 -8.06
C ALA A 78 -3.28 1.71 -7.51
N HIS A 79 -4.46 1.93 -8.07
CA HIS A 79 -5.69 1.29 -7.61
C HIS A 79 -5.67 -0.23 -7.79
N MET A 80 -5.00 -0.72 -8.84
CA MET A 80 -4.78 -2.16 -9.04
C MET A 80 -3.95 -2.77 -7.92
N LEU A 81 -2.91 -2.06 -7.45
CA LEU A 81 -2.09 -2.50 -6.34
C LEU A 81 -2.91 -2.57 -5.05
N ARG A 82 -3.78 -1.61 -4.83
CA ARG A 82 -4.68 -1.58 -3.68
C ARG A 82 -5.66 -2.76 -3.70
N HIS A 83 -6.29 -3.03 -4.83
CA HIS A 83 -7.18 -4.19 -5.00
C HIS A 83 -6.41 -5.50 -4.83
N GLY A 84 -5.25 -5.63 -5.45
CA GLY A 84 -4.39 -6.81 -5.31
C GLY A 84 -4.01 -7.08 -3.86
N CYS A 85 -3.67 -6.04 -3.13
CA CYS A 85 -3.38 -6.13 -1.70
C CYS A 85 -4.60 -6.65 -0.92
N GLY A 86 -5.78 -6.09 -1.16
CA GLY A 86 -7.02 -6.50 -0.51
C GLY A 86 -7.33 -7.98 -0.74
N TYR A 87 -7.24 -8.44 -1.98
CA TYR A 87 -7.47 -9.85 -2.31
C TYR A 87 -6.40 -10.77 -1.71
N ALA A 88 -5.14 -10.38 -1.76
CA ALA A 88 -4.04 -11.18 -1.20
C ALA A 88 -4.19 -11.36 0.31
N LEU A 89 -4.51 -10.29 1.04
CA LEU A 89 -4.71 -10.35 2.48
C LEU A 89 -5.95 -11.15 2.86
N ALA A 90 -7.04 -11.01 2.11
CA ALA A 90 -8.25 -11.80 2.33
C ALA A 90 -7.97 -13.29 2.11
N ASN A 91 -7.25 -13.63 1.04
CA ASN A 91 -6.88 -15.01 0.75
C ASN A 91 -5.91 -15.59 1.78
N ALA A 92 -5.10 -14.76 2.42
CA ALA A 92 -4.22 -15.17 3.52
C ALA A 92 -4.97 -15.42 4.84
N GLY A 93 -6.27 -15.16 4.89
CA GLY A 93 -7.11 -15.48 6.04
C GLY A 93 -7.41 -14.31 6.99
N HIS A 94 -7.04 -13.09 6.62
CA HIS A 94 -7.36 -11.90 7.41
C HIS A 94 -8.86 -11.58 7.31
N ASP A 95 -9.47 -11.20 8.42
CA ASP A 95 -10.89 -10.87 8.45
C ASP A 95 -11.20 -9.51 7.80
N THR A 96 -12.48 -9.29 7.52
CA THR A 96 -12.94 -8.08 6.83
C THR A 96 -12.63 -6.80 7.64
N ARG A 97 -12.73 -6.85 8.96
CA ARG A 97 -12.45 -5.70 9.82
C ARG A 97 -10.96 -5.32 9.80
N ALA A 98 -10.07 -6.33 9.82
CA ALA A 98 -8.63 -6.10 9.70
C ALA A 98 -8.28 -5.47 8.34
N LEU A 99 -8.88 -5.98 7.26
CA LEU A 99 -8.70 -5.39 5.93
C LEU A 99 -9.24 -3.97 5.85
N GLN A 100 -10.41 -3.72 6.43
CA GLN A 100 -10.99 -2.38 6.49
C GLN A 100 -10.02 -1.38 7.13
N ALA A 101 -9.44 -1.75 8.27
CA ALA A 101 -8.47 -0.92 8.97
C ALA A 101 -7.19 -0.71 8.16
N TRP A 102 -6.68 -1.76 7.55
CA TRP A 102 -5.47 -1.71 6.72
C TRP A 102 -5.65 -0.79 5.51
N LEU A 103 -6.75 -0.94 4.79
CA LEU A 103 -7.06 -0.14 3.61
C LEU A 103 -7.62 1.24 3.94
N GLY A 104 -8.03 1.48 5.19
CA GLY A 104 -8.55 2.76 5.64
C GLY A 104 -9.96 3.08 5.15
N HIS A 105 -10.76 2.07 4.81
CA HIS A 105 -12.15 2.27 4.40
C HIS A 105 -13.03 2.69 5.59
N LYS A 106 -13.75 3.80 5.47
CA LYS A 106 -14.77 4.18 6.46
C LYS A 106 -15.95 3.23 6.43
N ASN A 107 -16.39 2.86 5.22
CA ASN A 107 -17.51 1.94 5.02
C ASN A 107 -16.99 0.53 4.77
N ILE A 108 -17.38 -0.41 5.64
CA ILE A 108 -16.96 -1.81 5.54
C ILE A 108 -17.42 -2.46 4.23
N GLN A 109 -18.49 -1.97 3.61
CA GLN A 109 -18.99 -2.51 2.34
C GLN A 109 -17.96 -2.41 1.22
N HIS A 110 -17.07 -1.44 1.25
CA HIS A 110 -15.98 -1.32 0.29
C HIS A 110 -14.93 -2.43 0.47
N THR A 111 -14.90 -3.09 1.63
CA THR A 111 -13.93 -4.13 1.97
C THR A 111 -14.51 -5.54 1.82
N VAL A 112 -15.80 -5.71 2.02
CA VAL A 112 -16.50 -7.00 2.04
C VAL A 112 -16.22 -7.82 0.79
N ARG A 113 -16.15 -7.20 -0.38
CA ARG A 113 -15.89 -7.90 -1.66
C ARG A 113 -14.60 -8.73 -1.65
N TYR A 114 -13.58 -8.30 -0.92
CA TYR A 114 -12.31 -9.03 -0.87
C TYR A 114 -12.44 -10.36 -0.13
N THR A 115 -13.14 -10.37 0.99
CA THR A 115 -13.36 -11.58 1.79
C THR A 115 -14.41 -12.49 1.17
N GLU A 116 -15.45 -11.94 0.54
CA GLU A 116 -16.47 -12.74 -0.16
C GLU A 116 -15.90 -13.54 -1.33
N LEU A 117 -14.93 -12.97 -2.04
CA LEU A 117 -14.34 -13.58 -3.23
C LEU A 117 -13.05 -14.35 -2.94
N ALA A 118 -12.63 -14.46 -1.68
CA ALA A 118 -11.41 -15.18 -1.33
C ALA A 118 -11.58 -16.68 -1.61
N PRO A 119 -10.72 -17.31 -2.45
CA PRO A 119 -10.87 -18.72 -2.82
C PRO A 119 -10.84 -19.67 -1.64
N ASP A 120 -10.09 -19.33 -0.60
CA ASP A 120 -9.90 -20.18 0.58
C ASP A 120 -10.82 -19.81 1.74
N ARG A 121 -11.88 -19.03 1.48
CA ARG A 121 -12.77 -18.48 2.51
C ARG A 121 -13.32 -19.56 3.48
N PHE A 122 -13.66 -20.73 2.97
CA PHE A 122 -14.26 -21.80 3.76
C PHE A 122 -13.33 -22.99 4.00
N LYS A 123 -12.06 -22.86 3.66
CA LYS A 123 -11.09 -23.96 3.69
C LYS A 123 -11.03 -24.72 5.02
N ASN A 124 -11.11 -24.04 6.13
CA ASN A 124 -11.03 -24.63 7.47
C ASN A 124 -12.29 -24.34 8.29
N PHE A 125 -13.42 -24.18 7.61
CA PHE A 125 -14.66 -23.72 8.22
C PHE A 125 -15.17 -24.65 9.34
N TRP A 126 -14.98 -25.95 9.17
CA TRP A 126 -15.47 -26.97 10.08
C TRP A 126 -14.46 -27.48 11.10
N ARG A 127 -13.37 -26.79 11.24
CA ARG A 127 -12.39 -27.13 12.27
C ARG A 127 -12.71 -26.51 13.60
#